data_1d00edfc1ac02720c42574b11a23aa0b
#
_entry.id   1d00edfc1ac02720c42574b11a23aa0b
#
_cell.length_a   1.000
_cell.length_b   1.000
_cell.length_c   1.000
_cell.angle_alpha   90.00
_cell.angle_beta   90.00
_cell.angle_gamma   90.00
#
_symmetry.space_group_name_H-M   'P 1'
#
loop_
_entity.id
_entity.type
_entity.pdbx_description
1 polymer ?
#
loop_
_entity_poly.entity_id
_entity_poly.type
_entity_poly.pdbx_seq_one_letter_code
_entity_poly.pdbx_strand_id
1 'polypeptide(L)'
;VRDFPLKSHVPADTTLPTTDAWKAASAVDVVARLATDRRIVMVNEAHHDAHTRELTLALLPRLRALGFDYFAVEALGEDRELAKRGYPLKTDGSDYLQKPLYGEIVRQALRLGFTVVAYDTEGAKGQARETGQAKNLYKKVFAHDPAAKLFVHAGYAHIDKARGRLGGRVLTTDFFPG
;
A
#
# COMPACT_ATOMS: atom_id res chain seq x y z
N VAL A 1 21.42 7.57 14.55
CA VAL A 1 19.98 7.84 14.45
C VAL A 1 19.85 9.34 14.31
N ARG A 2 19.44 9.83 13.13
CA ARG A 2 19.13 11.25 12.97
C ARG A 2 17.70 11.43 13.46
N ASP A 3 17.53 12.14 14.56
CA ASP A 3 16.25 12.62 15.02
C ASP A 3 15.69 13.58 13.98
N PHE A 4 14.67 13.15 13.26
CA PHE A 4 13.83 14.07 12.52
C PHE A 4 12.98 14.83 13.53
N PRO A 5 13.16 16.16 13.69
CA PRO A 5 12.26 16.91 14.53
C PRO A 5 10.86 16.85 13.89
N LEU A 6 9.99 16.08 14.48
CA LEU A 6 8.55 16.16 14.20
C LEU A 6 8.08 17.54 14.65
N LYS A 7 8.11 18.51 13.77
CA LYS A 7 7.34 19.72 13.97
C LYS A 7 5.87 19.35 13.77
N SER A 8 5.26 18.82 14.81
CA SER A 8 3.81 18.70 14.86
C SER A 8 3.23 20.09 14.99
N HIS A 9 2.91 20.73 13.88
CA HIS A 9 1.94 21.80 13.90
C HIS A 9 0.55 21.16 14.05
N VAL A 10 0.19 20.82 15.27
CA VAL A 10 -1.21 20.64 15.60
C VAL A 10 -1.76 22.06 15.70
N PRO A 11 -2.71 22.47 14.85
CA PRO A 11 -3.35 23.76 14.99
C PRO A 11 -3.95 23.89 16.40
N ALA A 12 -3.75 25.04 17.04
CA ALA A 12 -4.21 25.30 18.41
C ALA A 12 -5.73 25.12 18.59
N ASP A 13 -6.49 25.14 17.49
CA ASP A 13 -7.94 25.02 17.47
C ASP A 13 -8.46 23.62 17.09
N THR A 14 -7.63 22.59 17.18
CA THR A 14 -8.09 21.23 16.93
C THR A 14 -8.93 20.75 18.10
N THR A 15 -10.22 20.96 18.04
CA THR A 15 -11.19 20.29 18.92
C THR A 15 -11.22 18.82 18.53
N LEU A 16 -10.69 17.95 19.39
CA LEU A 16 -10.86 16.50 19.21
C LEU A 16 -12.36 16.18 19.33
N PRO A 17 -12.89 15.32 18.43
CA PRO A 17 -14.27 14.87 18.56
C PRO A 17 -14.49 14.24 19.93
N THR A 18 -15.60 14.56 20.58
CA THR A 18 -15.97 13.93 21.84
C THR A 18 -16.16 12.43 21.63
N THR A 19 -15.65 11.62 22.55
CA THR A 19 -15.72 10.15 22.48
C THR A 19 -17.16 9.63 22.37
N ASP A 20 -18.14 10.38 22.84
CA ASP A 20 -19.56 10.01 22.83
C ASP A 20 -20.18 9.97 21.42
N ALA A 21 -19.59 10.68 20.47
CA ALA A 21 -20.04 10.70 19.07
C ALA A 21 -19.45 9.56 18.22
N TRP A 22 -18.52 8.75 18.75
CA TRP A 22 -17.78 7.77 17.99
C TRP A 22 -17.86 6.38 18.61
N LYS A 23 -18.04 5.38 17.77
CA LYS A 23 -17.95 3.98 18.18
C LYS A 23 -16.65 3.39 17.65
N ALA A 24 -15.89 2.76 18.53
CA ALA A 24 -14.72 2.00 18.12
C ALA A 24 -15.15 0.83 17.23
N ALA A 25 -14.44 0.62 16.13
CA ALA A 25 -14.68 -0.49 15.22
C ALA A 25 -13.33 -1.08 14.78
N SER A 26 -13.34 -2.36 14.43
CA SER A 26 -12.16 -3.02 13.83
C SER A 26 -11.84 -2.37 12.48
N ALA A 27 -10.63 -1.82 12.33
CA ALA A 27 -10.18 -1.26 11.05
C ALA A 27 -10.21 -2.32 9.94
N VAL A 28 -9.85 -3.56 10.24
CA VAL A 28 -9.89 -4.69 9.29
C VAL A 28 -11.30 -4.94 8.78
N ASP A 29 -12.29 -4.98 9.67
CA ASP A 29 -13.69 -5.23 9.30
C ASP A 29 -14.28 -4.07 8.50
N VAL A 30 -13.95 -2.84 8.89
CA VAL A 30 -14.39 -1.64 8.15
C VAL A 30 -13.83 -1.63 6.74
N VAL A 31 -12.52 -1.84 6.58
CA VAL A 31 -11.87 -1.86 5.26
C VAL A 31 -12.39 -3.02 4.41
N ALA A 32 -12.49 -4.23 4.97
CA ALA A 32 -13.01 -5.39 4.25
C ALA A 32 -14.44 -5.16 3.75
N ARG A 33 -15.31 -4.59 4.57
CA ARG A 33 -16.68 -4.24 4.18
C ARG A 33 -16.71 -3.21 3.05
N LEU A 34 -15.88 -2.16 3.13
CA LEU A 34 -15.79 -1.12 2.10
C LEU A 34 -15.15 -1.64 0.80
N ALA A 35 -14.38 -2.71 0.87
CA ALA A 35 -13.69 -3.31 -0.27
C ALA A 35 -14.59 -4.19 -1.15
N THR A 36 -15.77 -4.58 -0.67
CA THR A 36 -16.64 -5.56 -1.35
C THR A 36 -16.91 -5.18 -2.81
N ASP A 37 -17.25 -3.92 -3.07
CA ASP A 37 -17.59 -3.39 -4.40
C ASP A 37 -16.44 -2.59 -5.02
N ARG A 38 -15.21 -2.77 -4.52
CA ARG A 38 -14.05 -2.04 -5.01
C ARG A 38 -13.10 -2.95 -5.76
N ARG A 39 -12.48 -2.39 -6.78
CA ARG A 39 -11.43 -3.06 -7.54
C ARG A 39 -10.03 -2.75 -7.03
N ILE A 40 -9.85 -1.63 -6.36
CA ILE A 40 -8.57 -1.20 -5.81
C ILE A 40 -8.76 -0.82 -4.35
N VAL A 41 -7.98 -1.42 -3.49
CA VAL A 41 -7.83 -1.04 -2.09
C VAL A 41 -6.39 -0.61 -1.87
N MET A 42 -6.20 0.55 -1.27
CA MET A 42 -4.87 1.08 -0.96
C MET A 42 -4.75 1.35 0.53
N VAL A 43 -3.67 0.88 1.12
CA VAL A 43 -3.30 1.17 2.50
C VAL A 43 -1.92 1.82 2.50
N ASN A 44 -1.80 2.96 3.18
CA ASN A 44 -0.51 3.59 3.39
C ASN A 44 0.09 3.19 4.74
N GLU A 45 1.40 3.09 4.76
CA GLU A 45 2.15 2.88 5.99
C GLU A 45 2.84 4.16 6.46
N ALA A 46 2.90 4.35 7.76
CA ALA A 46 3.87 5.23 8.39
C ALA A 46 5.15 4.42 8.62
N HIS A 47 6.22 4.73 7.91
CA HIS A 47 7.45 3.92 7.89
C HIS A 47 8.08 3.66 9.28
N HIS A 48 7.81 4.52 10.23
CA HIS A 48 8.28 4.42 11.62
C HIS A 48 7.33 3.65 12.54
N ASP A 49 6.10 3.36 12.09
CA ASP A 49 5.07 2.70 12.89
C ASP A 49 4.72 1.31 12.32
N ALA A 50 5.08 0.28 13.06
CA ALA A 50 4.85 -1.09 12.67
C ALA A 50 3.37 -1.49 12.66
N HIS A 51 2.50 -0.83 13.45
CA HIS A 51 1.06 -1.14 13.50
C HIS A 51 0.37 -0.96 12.14
N THR A 52 0.84 -0.02 11.32
CA THR A 52 0.31 0.16 9.96
C THR A 52 0.57 -1.04 9.06
N ARG A 53 1.67 -1.77 9.29
CA ARG A 53 1.99 -3.04 8.61
C ARG A 53 1.17 -4.21 9.14
N GLU A 54 0.85 -4.23 10.42
CA GLU A 54 -0.05 -5.22 11.02
C GLU A 54 -1.44 -5.14 10.40
N LEU A 55 -1.95 -3.93 10.14
CA LEU A 55 -3.22 -3.75 9.43
C LEU A 55 -3.17 -4.40 8.04
N THR A 56 -2.11 -4.15 7.28
CA THR A 56 -1.95 -4.76 5.95
C THR A 56 -1.90 -6.28 6.05
N LEU A 57 -1.12 -6.82 6.97
CA LEU A 57 -1.02 -8.26 7.20
C LEU A 57 -2.40 -8.89 7.53
N ALA A 58 -3.17 -8.25 8.40
CA ALA A 58 -4.51 -8.70 8.78
C ALA A 58 -5.54 -8.58 7.65
N LEU A 59 -5.36 -7.64 6.73
CA LEU A 59 -6.24 -7.44 5.57
C LEU A 59 -6.03 -8.47 4.46
N LEU A 60 -4.82 -9.02 4.30
CA LEU A 60 -4.50 -9.96 3.22
C LEU A 60 -5.51 -11.11 3.09
N PRO A 61 -5.80 -11.92 4.14
CA PRO A 61 -6.75 -13.03 4.01
C PRO A 61 -8.17 -12.54 3.74
N ARG A 62 -8.55 -11.39 4.27
CA ARG A 62 -9.89 -10.82 4.08
C ARG A 62 -10.11 -10.34 2.64
N LEU A 63 -9.13 -9.64 2.08
CA LEU A 63 -9.19 -9.17 0.70
C LEU A 63 -9.05 -10.33 -0.29
N ARG A 64 -8.22 -11.34 0.03
CA ARG A 64 -8.14 -12.55 -0.80
C ARG A 64 -9.50 -13.25 -0.92
N ALA A 65 -10.23 -13.35 0.17
CA ALA A 65 -11.59 -13.93 0.19
C ALA A 65 -12.61 -13.09 -0.61
N LEU A 66 -12.35 -11.80 -0.82
CA LEU A 66 -13.16 -10.90 -1.65
C LEU A 66 -12.73 -10.88 -3.13
N GLY A 67 -11.81 -11.77 -3.53
CA GLY A 67 -11.34 -11.92 -4.91
C GLY A 67 -10.23 -10.94 -5.30
N PHE A 68 -9.51 -10.35 -4.35
CA PHE A 68 -8.30 -9.62 -4.67
C PHE A 68 -7.17 -10.61 -4.99
N ASP A 69 -6.68 -10.58 -6.21
CA ASP A 69 -5.69 -11.52 -6.73
C ASP A 69 -4.29 -10.93 -6.84
N TYR A 70 -4.20 -9.61 -6.85
CA TYR A 70 -2.94 -8.88 -6.96
C TYR A 70 -2.63 -8.12 -5.69
N PHE A 71 -1.37 -8.18 -5.27
CA PHE A 71 -0.85 -7.40 -4.13
C PHE A 71 0.39 -6.63 -4.56
N ALA A 72 0.29 -5.31 -4.62
CA ALA A 72 1.38 -4.43 -5.00
C ALA A 72 2.10 -3.86 -3.78
N VAL A 73 3.43 -3.92 -3.80
CA VAL A 73 4.32 -3.61 -2.67
C VAL A 73 5.38 -2.61 -3.11
N GLU A 74 5.39 -1.42 -2.50
CA GLU A 74 6.32 -0.34 -2.87
C GLU A 74 7.79 -0.70 -2.62
N ALA A 75 8.09 -1.29 -1.47
CA ALA A 75 9.47 -1.58 -1.08
C ALA A 75 10.12 -2.72 -1.88
N LEU A 76 9.35 -3.45 -2.69
CA LEU A 76 9.83 -4.59 -3.45
C LEU A 76 10.38 -4.12 -4.80
N GLY A 77 11.55 -4.63 -5.17
CA GLY A 77 12.12 -4.54 -6.51
C GLY A 77 11.70 -5.72 -7.40
N GLU A 78 12.11 -5.69 -8.65
CA GLU A 78 11.85 -6.77 -9.60
C GLU A 78 12.65 -8.04 -9.22
N ASP A 79 11.92 -9.12 -8.95
CA ASP A 79 12.51 -10.42 -8.68
C ASP A 79 11.68 -11.53 -9.33
N ARG A 80 12.24 -12.17 -10.35
CA ARG A 80 11.58 -13.25 -11.10
C ARG A 80 11.49 -14.55 -10.30
N GLU A 81 12.33 -14.74 -9.30
CA GLU A 81 12.38 -15.95 -8.47
C GLU A 81 11.50 -15.84 -7.22
N LEU A 82 10.98 -14.66 -6.92
CA LEU A 82 10.19 -14.40 -5.71
C LEU A 82 9.04 -15.39 -5.53
N ALA A 83 8.23 -15.58 -6.57
CA ALA A 83 7.07 -16.46 -6.51
C ALA A 83 7.48 -17.94 -6.30
N LYS A 84 8.55 -18.38 -6.95
CA LYS A 84 9.09 -19.74 -6.80
C LYS A 84 9.71 -19.96 -5.43
N ARG A 85 10.44 -18.97 -4.93
CA ARG A 85 11.10 -19.02 -3.63
C ARG A 85 10.10 -18.91 -2.47
N GLY A 86 9.01 -18.15 -2.63
CA GLY A 86 7.96 -17.98 -1.63
C GLY A 86 8.26 -16.98 -0.51
N TYR A 87 9.37 -16.25 -0.60
CA TYR A 87 9.77 -15.21 0.36
C TYR A 87 10.71 -14.18 -0.27
N PRO A 88 10.71 -12.92 0.19
CA PRO A 88 11.66 -11.91 -0.27
C PRO A 88 13.02 -12.08 0.40
N LEU A 89 14.09 -11.77 -0.33
CA LEU A 89 15.41 -11.55 0.22
C LEU A 89 15.56 -10.09 0.68
N LYS A 90 16.53 -9.84 1.55
CA LYS A 90 16.85 -8.48 2.00
C LYS A 90 17.32 -7.57 0.86
N THR A 91 17.82 -8.15 -0.20
CA THR A 91 18.36 -7.48 -1.39
C THR A 91 17.32 -7.25 -2.50
N ASP A 92 16.10 -7.78 -2.34
CA ASP A 92 15.07 -7.73 -3.39
C ASP A 92 14.32 -6.40 -3.46
N GLY A 93 14.81 -5.36 -2.79
CA GLY A 93 14.21 -4.04 -2.81
C GLY A 93 14.84 -3.09 -1.80
N SER A 94 14.04 -2.17 -1.28
CA SER A 94 14.52 -1.16 -0.33
C SER A 94 14.78 -1.74 1.07
N ASP A 95 15.47 -0.95 1.91
CA ASP A 95 15.80 -1.31 3.31
C ASP A 95 14.57 -1.66 4.17
N TYR A 96 13.37 -1.28 3.74
CA TYR A 96 12.14 -1.66 4.44
C TYR A 96 11.87 -3.16 4.43
N LEU A 97 12.35 -3.90 3.42
CA LEU A 97 12.26 -5.36 3.38
C LEU A 97 13.04 -6.05 4.50
N GLN A 98 14.02 -5.37 5.09
CA GLN A 98 14.76 -5.86 6.23
C GLN A 98 13.95 -5.81 7.54
N LYS A 99 12.82 -5.10 7.54
CA LYS A 99 11.92 -5.07 8.69
C LYS A 99 11.10 -6.35 8.73
N PRO A 100 11.05 -7.07 9.88
CA PRO A 100 10.42 -8.40 9.96
C PRO A 100 8.99 -8.45 9.44
N LEU A 101 8.15 -7.49 9.84
CA LEU A 101 6.75 -7.42 9.39
C LEU A 101 6.62 -7.15 7.89
N TYR A 102 7.51 -6.38 7.29
CA TYR A 102 7.44 -6.13 5.85
C TYR A 102 7.70 -7.42 5.04
N GLY A 103 8.75 -8.14 5.40
CA GLY A 103 9.02 -9.46 4.81
C GLY A 103 7.89 -10.47 5.05
N GLU A 104 7.23 -10.41 6.22
CA GLU A 104 6.10 -11.30 6.52
C GLU A 104 4.86 -10.97 5.69
N ILE A 105 4.56 -9.70 5.43
CA ILE A 105 3.48 -9.28 4.52
C ILE A 105 3.66 -9.94 3.15
N VAL A 106 4.86 -9.87 2.58
CA VAL A 106 5.16 -10.48 1.27
C VAL A 106 5.02 -12.01 1.32
N ARG A 107 5.58 -12.65 2.34
CA ARG A 107 5.44 -14.11 2.53
C ARG A 107 3.99 -14.55 2.65
N GLN A 108 3.21 -13.82 3.43
CA GLN A 108 1.80 -14.14 3.62
C GLN A 108 0.98 -13.92 2.35
N ALA A 109 1.25 -12.86 1.60
CA ALA A 109 0.61 -12.64 0.31
C ALA A 109 0.88 -13.79 -0.67
N LEU A 110 2.13 -14.25 -0.77
CA LEU A 110 2.50 -15.40 -1.61
C LEU A 110 1.80 -16.69 -1.14
N ARG A 111 1.77 -16.97 0.17
CA ARG A 111 1.07 -18.14 0.73
C ARG A 111 -0.43 -18.15 0.45
N LEU A 112 -1.04 -16.97 0.43
CA LEU A 112 -2.46 -16.81 0.11
C LEU A 112 -2.76 -16.86 -1.40
N GLY A 113 -1.74 -16.98 -2.24
CA GLY A 113 -1.88 -17.07 -3.69
C GLY A 113 -2.09 -15.73 -4.38
N PHE A 114 -1.65 -14.62 -3.78
CA PHE A 114 -1.59 -13.35 -4.51
C PHE A 114 -0.47 -13.36 -5.54
N THR A 115 -0.71 -12.75 -6.68
CA THR A 115 0.34 -12.28 -7.58
C THR A 115 0.95 -11.03 -6.97
N VAL A 116 2.19 -11.13 -6.47
CA VAL A 116 2.88 -10.01 -5.83
C VAL A 116 3.56 -9.15 -6.90
N VAL A 117 3.35 -7.83 -6.84
CA VAL A 117 3.78 -6.87 -7.86
C VAL A 117 4.71 -5.81 -7.24
N ALA A 118 5.94 -5.75 -7.71
CA ALA A 118 6.84 -4.62 -7.51
C ALA A 118 6.39 -3.48 -8.45
N TYR A 119 6.14 -2.29 -7.91
CA TYR A 119 5.59 -1.21 -8.74
C TYR A 119 6.34 0.12 -8.62
N ASP A 120 7.27 0.25 -7.71
CA ASP A 120 8.02 1.50 -7.55
C ASP A 120 8.85 1.84 -8.80
N THR A 121 9.22 3.10 -8.91
CA THR A 121 10.00 3.63 -10.04
C THR A 121 11.38 4.01 -9.55
N GLU A 122 12.34 3.15 -9.81
CA GLU A 122 13.72 3.35 -9.40
C GLU A 122 14.31 4.65 -9.96
N GLY A 123 15.01 5.39 -9.11
CA GLY A 123 15.71 6.63 -9.48
C GLY A 123 14.80 7.85 -9.74
N ALA A 124 13.51 7.67 -9.91
CA ALA A 124 12.58 8.79 -10.12
C ALA A 124 12.22 9.49 -8.78
N LYS A 125 11.92 10.79 -8.84
CA LYS A 125 11.54 11.60 -7.68
C LYS A 125 10.30 12.45 -7.99
N GLY A 126 9.61 12.89 -6.93
CA GLY A 126 8.46 13.77 -7.04
C GLY A 126 7.36 13.20 -7.95
N GLN A 127 6.71 14.04 -8.72
CA GLN A 127 5.59 13.63 -9.59
C GLN A 127 5.98 12.59 -10.65
N ALA A 128 7.22 12.58 -11.11
CA ALA A 128 7.68 11.57 -12.08
C ALA A 128 7.67 10.17 -11.47
N ARG A 129 8.02 10.02 -10.19
CA ARG A 129 7.92 8.76 -9.44
C ARG A 129 6.46 8.31 -9.32
N GLU A 130 5.57 9.21 -8.91
CA GLU A 130 4.15 8.92 -8.76
C GLU A 130 3.51 8.46 -10.09
N THR A 131 3.79 9.19 -11.15
CA THR A 131 3.32 8.83 -12.50
C THR A 131 3.90 7.48 -12.96
N GLY A 132 5.16 7.23 -12.66
CA GLY A 132 5.82 5.95 -12.97
C GLY A 132 5.19 4.79 -12.20
N GLN A 133 4.91 4.96 -10.90
CA GLN A 133 4.22 3.97 -10.08
C GLN A 133 2.84 3.64 -10.64
N ALA A 134 2.04 4.65 -10.99
CA ALA A 134 0.73 4.44 -11.59
C ALA A 134 0.81 3.68 -12.93
N LYS A 135 1.76 4.06 -13.80
CA LYS A 135 2.02 3.32 -15.06
C LYS A 135 2.42 1.87 -14.82
N ASN A 136 3.26 1.61 -13.83
CA ASN A 136 3.70 0.26 -13.48
C ASN A 136 2.52 -0.60 -12.99
N LEU A 137 1.67 -0.06 -12.12
CA LEU A 137 0.46 -0.75 -11.66
C LEU A 137 -0.47 -1.07 -12.83
N TYR A 138 -0.74 -0.09 -13.70
CA TYR A 138 -1.55 -0.33 -14.88
C TYR A 138 -0.95 -1.41 -15.79
N LYS A 139 0.32 -1.25 -16.16
CA LYS A 139 1.00 -2.15 -17.10
C LYS A 139 1.10 -3.58 -16.56
N LYS A 140 1.38 -3.75 -15.26
CA LYS A 140 1.62 -5.07 -14.66
C LYS A 140 0.35 -5.79 -14.21
N VAL A 141 -0.75 -5.06 -14.05
CA VAL A 141 -2.02 -5.62 -13.57
C VAL A 141 -3.10 -5.43 -14.63
N PHE A 142 -3.62 -4.24 -14.79
CA PHE A 142 -4.85 -3.98 -15.55
C PHE A 142 -4.71 -4.10 -17.07
N ALA A 143 -3.51 -3.92 -17.62
CA ALA A 143 -3.26 -4.15 -19.04
C ALA A 143 -3.37 -5.64 -19.42
N HIS A 144 -3.12 -6.54 -18.46
CA HIS A 144 -3.23 -7.99 -18.65
C HIS A 144 -4.55 -8.56 -18.17
N ASP A 145 -5.08 -8.00 -17.09
CA ASP A 145 -6.34 -8.41 -16.49
C ASP A 145 -7.19 -7.17 -16.17
N PRO A 146 -8.03 -6.72 -17.13
CA PRO A 146 -8.90 -5.56 -16.93
C PRO A 146 -9.91 -5.73 -15.79
N ALA A 147 -10.20 -6.96 -15.37
CA ALA A 147 -11.12 -7.26 -14.27
C ALA A 147 -10.43 -7.43 -12.92
N ALA A 148 -9.11 -7.34 -12.87
CA ALA A 148 -8.31 -7.55 -11.66
C ALA A 148 -8.82 -6.76 -10.46
N LYS A 149 -8.68 -7.37 -9.27
CA LYS A 149 -8.79 -6.68 -7.99
C LYS A 149 -7.41 -6.56 -7.37
N LEU A 150 -7.01 -5.34 -7.08
CA LEU A 150 -5.67 -4.97 -6.64
C LEU A 150 -5.66 -4.42 -5.22
N PHE A 151 -4.84 -5.02 -4.36
CA PHE A 151 -4.49 -4.46 -3.06
C PHE A 151 -3.11 -3.81 -3.13
N VAL A 152 -2.97 -2.55 -2.71
CA VAL A 152 -1.71 -1.80 -2.74
C VAL A 152 -1.27 -1.45 -1.32
N HIS A 153 -0.03 -1.77 -1.00
CA HIS A 153 0.67 -1.30 0.19
C HIS A 153 1.70 -0.26 -0.22
N ALA A 154 1.47 0.99 0.19
CA ALA A 154 2.25 2.14 -0.22
C ALA A 154 2.85 2.88 0.97
N GLY A 155 3.90 3.62 0.76
CA GLY A 155 4.38 4.60 1.71
C GLY A 155 3.38 5.74 1.90
N TYR A 156 3.49 6.35 3.03
CA TYR A 156 2.63 7.34 3.65
C TYR A 156 2.10 8.45 2.71
N ALA A 157 2.94 9.00 1.81
CA ALA A 157 2.56 10.14 0.98
C ALA A 157 2.00 9.76 -0.40
N HIS A 158 2.14 8.50 -0.83
CA HIS A 158 1.84 8.10 -2.22
C HIS A 158 0.36 7.97 -2.55
N ILE A 159 -0.49 7.82 -1.54
CA ILE A 159 -1.94 7.66 -1.73
C ILE A 159 -2.75 8.83 -1.15
N ASP A 160 -2.10 9.95 -0.82
CA ASP A 160 -2.79 11.13 -0.33
C ASP A 160 -3.64 11.74 -1.45
N LYS A 161 -4.93 11.88 -1.20
CA LYS A 161 -5.91 12.48 -2.11
C LYS A 161 -6.03 13.99 -1.95
N ALA A 162 -5.38 14.59 -0.97
CA ALA A 162 -5.39 16.02 -0.75
C ALA A 162 -4.68 16.75 -1.90
N ARG A 163 -5.25 17.84 -2.38
CA ARG A 163 -4.59 18.70 -3.37
C ARG A 163 -3.35 19.33 -2.74
N GLY A 164 -2.21 18.93 -3.15
CA GLY A 164 -0.95 19.57 -2.79
C GLY A 164 0.12 18.60 -2.34
N ARG A 165 1.23 18.69 -2.92
CA ARG A 165 2.57 18.19 -2.56
C ARG A 165 2.88 16.81 -3.00
N LEU A 166 2.58 15.94 -3.55
CA LEU A 166 3.18 14.67 -3.98
C LEU A 166 2.18 13.50 -4.00
N GLY A 167 1.24 13.51 -3.12
CA GLY A 167 0.27 12.44 -3.02
C GLY A 167 -0.90 12.61 -3.98
N GLY A 168 -1.74 11.68 -4.08
CA GLY A 168 -3.04 11.75 -4.74
C GLY A 168 -3.04 11.59 -6.26
N ARG A 169 -1.87 11.46 -6.90
CA ARG A 169 -1.78 11.28 -8.35
C ARG A 169 -1.25 9.94 -8.82
N VAL A 170 -0.91 9.03 -7.93
CA VAL A 170 -0.52 7.66 -8.31
C VAL A 170 -1.65 6.97 -9.07
N LEU A 171 -2.89 7.27 -8.69
CA LEU A 171 -4.09 6.71 -9.28
C LEU A 171 -4.98 7.82 -9.84
N THR A 172 -4.43 8.74 -10.61
CA THR A 172 -5.27 9.69 -11.33
C THR A 172 -6.01 9.02 -12.48
N THR A 173 -7.12 9.63 -12.81
CA THR A 173 -8.05 9.27 -13.87
C THR A 173 -7.45 8.94 -15.23
N ASP A 174 -6.19 9.34 -15.48
CA ASP A 174 -5.50 9.06 -16.74
C ASP A 174 -5.20 7.58 -16.96
N PHE A 175 -5.03 6.80 -15.88
CA PHE A 175 -4.72 5.36 -15.94
C PHE A 175 -5.84 4.46 -15.40
N PHE A 176 -6.71 5.02 -14.59
CA PHE A 176 -7.82 4.29 -13.96
C PHE A 176 -9.11 5.10 -14.15
N PRO A 177 -9.68 5.10 -15.35
CA PRO A 177 -11.00 5.69 -15.55
C PRO A 177 -11.97 5.01 -14.60
N GLY A 178 -12.57 5.82 -13.72
CA GLY A 178 -13.33 5.44 -12.54
C GLY A 178 -14.50 4.53 -12.79
#